data_3432efc64d2bbd4b62cd0d50e6dceb92
#
_entry.id   3432efc64d2bbd4b62cd0d50e6dceb92
#
_cell.length_a   1.000
_cell.length_b   1.000
_cell.length_c   1.000
_cell.angle_alpha   90.00
_cell.angle_beta   90.00
_cell.angle_gamma   90.00
#
_symmetry.space_group_name_H-M   'P 1'
#
loop_
_entity.id
_entity.type
_entity.pdbx_description
1 polymer ?
#
loop_
_entity_poly.entity_id
_entity_poly.type
_entity_poly.pdbx_seq_one_letter_code
_entity_poly.pdbx_strand_id
1 'polypeptide(L)'
;MEKEHLIELVNQLVQQPHESQWLEFKLNFHSVEEIGERISALSNGACIHNQPYGYLVFGVEDQTHTIKGTSFKAKTYKKGNEDLEHWLLTRLSPRIDFSIYEFDYQQGIHISIFIIPAAKNQPIEFLHQSYIRVGSITRRLNDFPQKQAKIWNNKEIPFEKEIAKDNLLASEIIQYLSTQTYFDLMKIPYPTNQQGVIEKFLEEGFIIKNKQYAITKLGAILLAKQLKDFDGLERKALRIIVYKGKNKIETQREHIETQGYAVELKTLIEWINSQLPANEEIGKILREDKRMYPEIAIRELVTNAIIHQDFSEKGFPIVEIFKDRIEISNPGIPLVTPERFIDAYLSRNEKLADLMRRMGFCEEKGSGLDKVIFYNELYQLPPISVTIVENRTKVVIYSYKALNDLDKKEKIQACYQHACLKYVSNEKMSNQSLRERFEIEDKNAATASRIIRDALDENVIKEDDPENKSRKFKYYLPFWA
;
A
#
# COMPACT_ATOMS: atom_id res chain seq x y z
N MET A 1 9.80 -6.61 11.37
CA MET A 1 9.54 -6.09 12.73
C MET A 1 10.86 -6.05 13.46
N GLU A 2 11.18 -4.96 14.15
CA GLU A 2 12.43 -4.82 14.92
C GLU A 2 12.42 -5.71 16.17
N LYS A 3 13.61 -6.11 16.63
CA LYS A 3 13.76 -7.07 17.75
C LYS A 3 13.09 -6.57 19.03
N GLU A 4 13.18 -5.29 19.32
CA GLU A 4 12.58 -4.67 20.52
C GLU A 4 11.06 -4.79 20.52
N HIS A 5 10.41 -4.55 19.37
CA HIS A 5 8.97 -4.74 19.25
C HIS A 5 8.54 -6.21 19.40
N LEU A 6 9.36 -7.16 18.93
CA LEU A 6 9.08 -8.59 19.12
C LEU A 6 9.18 -9.00 20.58
N ILE A 7 10.16 -8.48 21.31
CA ILE A 7 10.30 -8.70 22.77
C ILE A 7 9.09 -8.14 23.51
N GLU A 8 8.68 -6.91 23.18
CA GLU A 8 7.51 -6.27 23.78
C GLU A 8 6.23 -7.07 23.49
N LEU A 9 6.03 -7.52 22.24
CA LEU A 9 4.92 -8.37 21.87
C LEU A 9 4.88 -9.66 22.69
N VAL A 10 5.99 -10.39 22.79
CA VAL A 10 6.05 -11.62 23.60
C VAL A 10 5.74 -11.32 25.06
N ASN A 11 6.25 -10.21 25.64
CA ASN A 11 5.93 -9.80 27.01
C ASN A 11 4.43 -9.54 27.21
N GLN A 12 3.77 -8.92 26.23
CA GLN A 12 2.31 -8.70 26.29
C GLN A 12 1.53 -10.01 26.17
N LEU A 13 2.00 -10.95 25.33
CA LEU A 13 1.33 -12.24 25.14
C LEU A 13 1.44 -13.13 26.39
N VAL A 14 2.59 -13.19 27.06
CA VAL A 14 2.77 -14.02 28.26
C VAL A 14 2.04 -13.46 29.49
N GLN A 15 1.64 -12.19 29.49
CA GLN A 15 0.82 -11.58 30.53
C GLN A 15 -0.66 -11.97 30.43
N GLN A 16 -1.10 -12.60 29.34
CA GLN A 16 -2.47 -13.10 29.23
C GLN A 16 -2.72 -14.18 30.29
N PRO A 17 -3.87 -14.16 30.98
CA PRO A 17 -4.13 -15.06 32.12
C PRO A 17 -4.16 -16.54 31.73
N HIS A 18 -4.53 -16.83 30.46
CA HIS A 18 -4.59 -18.19 29.89
C HIS A 18 -4.32 -18.15 28.39
N GLU A 19 -3.89 -19.29 27.83
CA GLU A 19 -3.96 -19.49 26.38
C GLU A 19 -5.40 -19.23 25.87
N SER A 20 -5.50 -18.61 24.75
CA SER A 20 -6.78 -18.25 24.13
C SER A 20 -7.00 -19.02 22.82
N GLN A 21 -8.16 -18.85 22.19
CA GLN A 21 -8.40 -19.47 20.88
C GLN A 21 -7.55 -18.86 19.75
N TRP A 22 -6.84 -17.77 20.02
CA TRP A 22 -5.95 -17.07 19.09
C TRP A 22 -4.49 -16.99 19.56
N LEU A 23 -4.14 -17.62 20.72
CA LEU A 23 -2.78 -17.63 21.27
C LEU A 23 -2.45 -19.04 21.76
N GLU A 24 -1.28 -19.54 21.36
CA GLU A 24 -0.75 -20.83 21.82
C GLU A 24 0.74 -20.73 22.11
N PHE A 25 1.16 -21.27 23.26
CA PHE A 25 2.55 -21.40 23.66
C PHE A 25 3.03 -22.84 23.50
N LYS A 26 4.28 -23.02 23.09
CA LYS A 26 4.96 -24.31 23.05
C LYS A 26 6.40 -24.15 23.47
N LEU A 27 6.88 -25.11 24.25
CA LEU A 27 8.28 -25.11 24.60
C LEU A 27 9.15 -25.49 23.41
N ASN A 28 8.80 -26.58 22.72
CA ASN A 28 9.54 -27.11 21.59
C ASN A 28 8.62 -27.58 20.45
N PHE A 29 9.25 -27.82 19.30
CA PHE A 29 8.62 -28.35 18.10
C PHE A 29 8.32 -29.86 18.24
N HIS A 30 7.20 -30.31 17.67
CA HIS A 30 6.81 -31.72 17.60
C HIS A 30 6.72 -32.20 16.14
N SER A 31 5.80 -31.64 15.36
CA SER A 31 5.66 -32.00 13.93
C SER A 31 5.22 -30.81 13.09
N VAL A 32 5.51 -30.88 11.80
CA VAL A 32 5.15 -29.82 10.84
C VAL A 32 3.64 -29.78 10.63
N GLU A 33 3.01 -30.96 10.62
CA GLU A 33 1.57 -31.11 10.49
C GLU A 33 0.82 -30.39 11.62
N GLU A 34 1.29 -30.56 12.87
CA GLU A 34 0.71 -29.86 14.01
C GLU A 34 0.84 -28.33 13.89
N ILE A 35 1.94 -27.82 13.34
CA ILE A 35 2.06 -26.37 13.08
C ILE A 35 0.98 -25.93 12.08
N GLY A 36 0.76 -26.65 11.00
CA GLY A 36 -0.28 -26.34 10.01
C GLY A 36 -1.69 -26.35 10.61
N GLU A 37 -2.02 -27.37 11.44
CA GLU A 37 -3.30 -27.43 12.14
C GLU A 37 -3.47 -26.27 13.12
N ARG A 38 -2.40 -25.86 13.83
CA ARG A 38 -2.41 -24.72 14.74
C ARG A 38 -2.54 -23.40 14.00
N ILE A 39 -1.88 -23.22 12.84
CA ILE A 39 -2.06 -22.03 12.01
C ILE A 39 -3.53 -21.89 11.59
N SER A 40 -4.16 -22.97 11.10
CA SER A 40 -5.61 -22.97 10.79
C SER A 40 -6.42 -22.62 12.03
N ALA A 41 -6.17 -23.28 13.17
CA ALA A 41 -6.95 -23.10 14.40
C ALA A 41 -6.81 -21.68 14.98
N LEU A 42 -5.61 -21.11 14.99
CA LEU A 42 -5.34 -19.77 15.53
C LEU A 42 -5.87 -18.66 14.62
N SER A 43 -5.78 -18.84 13.30
CA SER A 43 -6.38 -17.93 12.33
C SER A 43 -7.91 -17.87 12.45
N ASN A 44 -8.55 -19.04 12.52
CA ASN A 44 -10.00 -19.17 12.71
C ASN A 44 -10.43 -18.64 14.09
N GLY A 45 -9.66 -18.91 15.12
CA GLY A 45 -9.89 -18.43 16.48
C GLY A 45 -9.77 -16.90 16.58
N ALA A 46 -8.76 -16.31 15.96
CA ALA A 46 -8.58 -14.87 15.91
C ALA A 46 -9.80 -14.17 15.26
N CYS A 47 -10.29 -14.71 14.14
CA CYS A 47 -11.51 -14.22 13.48
C CYS A 47 -12.72 -14.23 14.43
N ILE A 48 -12.97 -15.33 15.12
CA ILE A 48 -14.12 -15.48 16.03
C ILE A 48 -14.06 -14.47 17.19
N HIS A 49 -12.85 -14.13 17.63
CA HIS A 49 -12.61 -13.25 18.78
C HIS A 49 -12.30 -11.80 18.37
N ASN A 50 -12.49 -11.43 17.09
CA ASN A 50 -12.21 -10.11 16.54
C ASN A 50 -10.77 -9.63 16.85
N GLN A 51 -9.81 -10.57 16.86
CA GLN A 51 -8.40 -10.27 16.95
C GLN A 51 -7.81 -10.16 15.54
N PRO A 52 -6.90 -9.22 15.28
CA PRO A 52 -6.29 -9.09 13.96
C PRO A 52 -5.36 -10.25 13.61
N TYR A 53 -4.77 -10.87 14.64
CA TYR A 53 -3.79 -11.95 14.49
C TYR A 53 -3.99 -13.06 15.50
N GLY A 54 -3.65 -14.28 15.09
CA GLY A 54 -3.35 -15.39 15.97
C GLY A 54 -1.84 -15.51 16.19
N TYR A 55 -1.41 -16.08 17.31
CA TYR A 55 0.01 -16.22 17.68
C TYR A 55 0.35 -17.63 18.11
N LEU A 56 1.41 -18.20 17.49
CA LEU A 56 2.03 -19.46 17.96
C LEU A 56 3.47 -19.14 18.37
N VAL A 57 3.78 -19.31 19.65
CA VAL A 57 5.08 -18.93 20.21
C VAL A 57 5.81 -20.15 20.73
N PHE A 58 7.00 -20.42 20.20
CA PHE A 58 7.90 -21.46 20.67
C PHE A 58 8.95 -20.87 21.60
N GLY A 59 9.23 -21.57 22.69
CA GLY A 59 10.18 -21.16 23.74
C GLY A 59 9.49 -20.64 25.01
N VAL A 60 8.17 -20.75 25.10
CA VAL A 60 7.36 -20.40 26.26
C VAL A 60 6.68 -21.66 26.79
N GLU A 61 6.73 -21.86 28.08
CA GLU A 61 6.06 -22.99 28.76
C GLU A 61 4.57 -22.75 28.85
N ASP A 62 3.79 -23.72 28.39
CA ASP A 62 2.33 -23.65 28.24
C ASP A 62 1.58 -23.33 29.54
N GLN A 63 1.96 -24.00 30.64
CA GLN A 63 1.23 -23.89 31.92
C GLN A 63 1.60 -22.63 32.73
N THR A 64 2.86 -22.24 32.71
CA THR A 64 3.40 -21.18 33.56
C THR A 64 3.63 -19.87 32.81
N HIS A 65 3.54 -19.88 31.48
CA HIS A 65 3.90 -18.78 30.58
C HIS A 65 5.35 -18.30 30.79
N THR A 66 6.20 -19.16 31.39
CA THR A 66 7.60 -18.82 31.61
C THR A 66 8.39 -18.93 30.31
N ILE A 67 9.16 -17.91 30.00
CA ILE A 67 10.04 -17.87 28.82
C ILE A 67 11.29 -18.70 29.14
N LYS A 68 11.44 -19.85 28.48
CA LYS A 68 12.57 -20.80 28.69
C LYS A 68 13.48 -20.91 27.44
N GLY A 69 13.00 -20.46 26.29
CA GLY A 69 13.68 -20.63 25.01
C GLY A 69 13.38 -21.97 24.34
N THR A 70 13.64 -22.03 23.03
CA THR A 70 13.45 -23.24 22.19
C THR A 70 14.70 -23.55 21.37
N SER A 71 14.91 -24.82 21.05
CA SER A 71 15.89 -25.25 20.06
C SER A 71 15.33 -25.22 18.63
N PHE A 72 14.03 -24.98 18.46
CA PHE A 72 13.37 -24.97 17.17
C PHE A 72 13.70 -23.70 16.39
N LYS A 73 14.28 -23.90 15.19
CA LYS A 73 14.61 -22.82 14.24
C LYS A 73 13.70 -22.93 13.03
N ALA A 74 12.55 -22.27 13.08
CA ALA A 74 11.50 -22.37 12.09
C ALA A 74 11.93 -21.89 10.69
N LYS A 75 12.73 -20.83 10.60
CA LYS A 75 13.21 -20.26 9.32
C LYS A 75 14.18 -21.13 8.57
N THR A 76 14.91 -21.97 9.26
CA THR A 76 15.91 -22.87 8.64
C THR A 76 15.44 -24.32 8.58
N TYR A 77 14.28 -24.61 9.17
CA TYR A 77 13.71 -25.95 9.19
C TYR A 77 13.20 -26.34 7.79
N LYS A 78 13.51 -27.58 7.37
CA LYS A 78 13.05 -28.15 6.10
C LYS A 78 12.27 -29.43 6.33
N LYS A 79 11.20 -29.61 5.57
CA LYS A 79 10.51 -30.91 5.44
C LYS A 79 10.89 -31.54 4.10
N GLY A 80 11.80 -32.50 4.12
CA GLY A 80 12.43 -33.00 2.92
C GLY A 80 13.28 -31.90 2.27
N ASN A 81 12.97 -31.53 1.04
CA ASN A 81 13.67 -30.48 0.28
C ASN A 81 12.94 -29.12 0.33
N GLU A 82 11.76 -29.03 0.95
CA GLU A 82 10.98 -27.80 1.04
C GLU A 82 11.27 -27.05 2.34
N ASP A 83 11.40 -25.72 2.27
CA ASP A 83 11.46 -24.87 3.45
C ASP A 83 10.10 -24.88 4.18
N LEU A 84 10.11 -24.88 5.50
CA LEU A 84 8.91 -25.00 6.34
C LEU A 84 7.83 -24.03 5.95
N GLU A 85 8.18 -22.75 5.76
CA GLU A 85 7.23 -21.68 5.42
C GLU A 85 6.53 -22.00 4.08
N HIS A 86 7.29 -22.35 3.06
CA HIS A 86 6.73 -22.70 1.76
C HIS A 86 5.85 -23.96 1.84
N TRP A 87 6.29 -24.97 2.57
CA TRP A 87 5.53 -26.20 2.77
C TRP A 87 4.17 -25.94 3.43
N LEU A 88 4.12 -25.07 4.44
CA LEU A 88 2.90 -24.68 5.13
C LEU A 88 1.99 -23.84 4.21
N LEU A 89 2.52 -22.80 3.54
CA LEU A 89 1.78 -21.92 2.66
C LEU A 89 1.06 -22.67 1.53
N THR A 90 1.70 -23.70 0.98
CA THR A 90 1.11 -24.46 -0.14
C THR A 90 -0.01 -25.40 0.29
N ARG A 91 -0.15 -25.67 1.59
CA ARG A 91 -1.15 -26.59 2.16
C ARG A 91 -2.25 -25.89 2.95
N LEU A 92 -2.20 -24.56 3.02
CA LEU A 92 -3.27 -23.73 3.57
C LEU A 92 -4.23 -23.30 2.46
N SER A 93 -5.53 -23.30 2.74
CA SER A 93 -6.58 -22.86 1.83
C SER A 93 -7.66 -22.07 2.59
N PRO A 94 -8.01 -20.85 2.20
CA PRO A 94 -7.22 -20.01 1.29
C PRO A 94 -5.79 -19.78 1.81
N ARG A 95 -4.87 -19.44 0.92
CA ARG A 95 -3.52 -19.06 1.33
C ARG A 95 -3.57 -17.78 2.15
N ILE A 96 -2.81 -17.76 3.24
CA ILE A 96 -2.67 -16.60 4.13
C ILE A 96 -1.19 -16.26 4.30
N ASP A 97 -0.86 -14.99 4.30
CA ASP A 97 0.52 -14.52 4.52
C ASP A 97 0.80 -14.42 6.02
N PHE A 98 1.21 -15.51 6.63
CA PHE A 98 1.73 -15.48 8.00
C PHE A 98 3.22 -15.15 7.99
N SER A 99 3.70 -14.61 9.11
CA SER A 99 5.11 -14.25 9.27
C SER A 99 5.78 -15.07 10.37
N ILE A 100 7.03 -15.49 10.12
CA ILE A 100 7.86 -16.19 11.10
C ILE A 100 8.98 -15.25 11.53
N TYR A 101 9.11 -15.01 12.84
CA TYR A 101 10.21 -14.26 13.43
C TYR A 101 10.98 -15.12 14.40
N GLU A 102 12.31 -14.99 14.36
CA GLU A 102 13.25 -15.67 15.27
C GLU A 102 14.19 -14.63 15.85
N PHE A 103 14.36 -14.70 17.18
CA PHE A 103 15.23 -13.78 17.88
C PHE A 103 15.64 -14.32 19.25
N ASP A 104 16.74 -13.82 19.77
CA ASP A 104 17.14 -14.09 21.14
C ASP A 104 16.46 -13.07 22.06
N TYR A 105 15.53 -13.55 22.90
CA TYR A 105 14.84 -12.75 23.90
C TYR A 105 15.83 -12.19 24.94
N GLN A 106 16.71 -13.06 25.45
CA GLN A 106 17.89 -12.75 26.24
C GLN A 106 19.04 -13.63 25.73
N GLN A 107 20.26 -13.38 26.18
CA GLN A 107 21.42 -14.16 25.77
C GLN A 107 21.18 -15.66 26.03
N GLY A 108 21.13 -16.45 24.97
CA GLY A 108 20.90 -17.89 25.01
C GLY A 108 19.44 -18.34 25.13
N ILE A 109 18.47 -17.41 25.15
CA ILE A 109 17.04 -17.72 25.17
C ILE A 109 16.44 -17.41 23.79
N HIS A 110 16.39 -18.41 22.93
CA HIS A 110 15.86 -18.31 21.57
C HIS A 110 14.33 -18.46 21.53
N ILE A 111 13.65 -17.59 20.77
CA ILE A 111 12.20 -17.61 20.54
C ILE A 111 11.92 -17.69 19.06
N SER A 112 10.97 -18.55 18.66
CA SER A 112 10.35 -18.56 17.34
C SER A 112 8.88 -18.20 17.46
N ILE A 113 8.40 -17.14 16.78
CA ILE A 113 7.01 -16.71 16.82
C ILE A 113 6.42 -16.68 15.40
N PHE A 114 5.23 -17.26 15.26
CA PHE A 114 4.39 -17.16 14.07
C PHE A 114 3.30 -16.14 14.35
N ILE A 115 3.20 -15.13 13.48
CA ILE A 115 2.14 -14.11 13.50
C ILE A 115 1.21 -14.44 12.33
N ILE A 116 -0.02 -14.83 12.67
CA ILE A 116 -0.96 -15.49 11.76
C ILE A 116 -2.16 -14.56 11.58
N PRO A 117 -2.45 -14.03 10.38
CA PRO A 117 -3.63 -13.21 10.13
C PRO A 117 -4.92 -13.95 10.49
N ALA A 118 -5.91 -13.23 11.02
CA ALA A 118 -7.24 -13.76 11.24
C ALA A 118 -7.90 -14.22 9.94
N ALA A 119 -8.67 -15.30 9.99
CA ALA A 119 -9.47 -15.76 8.87
C ALA A 119 -10.46 -14.68 8.42
N LYS A 120 -10.60 -14.50 7.10
CA LYS A 120 -11.49 -13.53 6.48
C LYS A 120 -12.45 -14.24 5.54
N ASN A 121 -13.75 -13.93 5.64
CA ASN A 121 -14.81 -14.41 4.74
C ASN A 121 -15.04 -15.94 4.71
N GLN A 122 -14.06 -16.74 5.05
CA GLN A 122 -14.13 -18.21 5.10
C GLN A 122 -13.09 -18.78 6.05
N PRO A 123 -13.31 -19.98 6.61
CA PRO A 123 -12.33 -20.66 7.45
C PRO A 123 -11.04 -20.95 6.70
N ILE A 124 -9.91 -20.84 7.41
CA ILE A 124 -8.63 -21.33 6.91
C ILE A 124 -8.56 -22.82 7.15
N GLU A 125 -8.25 -23.57 6.10
CA GLU A 125 -8.05 -25.02 6.12
C GLU A 125 -6.55 -25.35 6.01
N PHE A 126 -6.16 -26.43 6.65
CA PHE A 126 -4.88 -27.07 6.43
C PHE A 126 -5.14 -28.50 5.97
N LEU A 127 -4.55 -28.90 4.82
CA LEU A 127 -4.77 -30.21 4.18
C LEU A 127 -6.29 -30.52 4.04
N HIS A 128 -7.08 -29.55 3.55
CA HIS A 128 -8.51 -29.65 3.34
C HIS A 128 -9.37 -29.82 4.61
N GLN A 129 -8.80 -29.56 5.78
CA GLN A 129 -9.51 -29.60 7.05
C GLN A 129 -9.34 -28.29 7.81
N SER A 130 -10.44 -27.68 8.23
CA SER A 130 -10.41 -26.50 9.10
C SER A 130 -10.37 -26.89 10.58
N TYR A 131 -9.60 -26.14 11.36
CA TYR A 131 -9.37 -26.38 12.77
C TYR A 131 -9.77 -25.17 13.62
N ILE A 132 -10.03 -25.42 14.89
CA ILE A 132 -10.32 -24.40 15.93
C ILE A 132 -9.76 -24.86 17.28
N ARG A 133 -9.39 -23.92 18.13
CA ARG A 133 -9.06 -24.25 19.52
C ARG A 133 -10.33 -24.25 20.38
N VAL A 134 -10.42 -25.25 21.24
CA VAL A 134 -11.47 -25.37 22.26
C VAL A 134 -10.75 -25.65 23.59
N GLY A 135 -10.64 -24.63 24.43
CA GLY A 135 -9.71 -24.66 25.56
C GLY A 135 -8.26 -24.78 25.04
N SER A 136 -7.50 -25.72 25.56
CA SER A 136 -6.12 -26.01 25.18
C SER A 136 -5.97 -27.01 24.02
N ILE A 137 -7.08 -27.50 23.42
CA ILE A 137 -7.06 -28.59 22.44
C ILE A 137 -7.48 -28.07 21.06
N THR A 138 -6.72 -28.45 20.03
CA THR A 138 -7.10 -28.26 18.62
C THR A 138 -8.16 -29.30 18.22
N ARG A 139 -9.28 -28.86 17.63
CA ARG A 139 -10.41 -29.66 17.18
C ARG A 139 -10.78 -29.28 15.74
N ARG A 140 -11.49 -30.18 15.05
CA ARG A 140 -12.05 -29.87 13.73
C ARG A 140 -13.15 -28.82 13.85
N LEU A 141 -13.09 -27.79 13.03
CA LEU A 141 -14.08 -26.69 13.06
C LEU A 141 -15.48 -27.18 12.65
N ASN A 142 -15.55 -28.18 11.78
CA ASN A 142 -16.83 -28.76 11.30
C ASN A 142 -17.68 -29.36 12.46
N ASP A 143 -17.04 -29.73 13.57
CA ASP A 143 -17.76 -30.22 14.77
C ASP A 143 -18.44 -29.05 15.53
N PHE A 144 -18.21 -27.79 15.12
CA PHE A 144 -18.72 -26.58 15.75
C PHE A 144 -19.43 -25.67 14.74
N PRO A 145 -20.61 -26.05 14.20
CA PRO A 145 -21.29 -25.31 13.13
C PRO A 145 -21.56 -23.85 13.45
N GLN A 146 -21.85 -23.50 14.69
CA GLN A 146 -22.06 -22.10 15.11
C GLN A 146 -20.80 -21.25 15.00
N LYS A 147 -19.64 -21.81 15.34
CA LYS A 147 -18.34 -21.12 15.19
C LYS A 147 -17.97 -20.99 13.72
N GLN A 148 -18.19 -22.02 12.94
CA GLN A 148 -17.99 -22.00 11.49
C GLN A 148 -18.86 -20.94 10.82
N ALA A 149 -20.16 -20.89 11.15
CA ALA A 149 -21.09 -19.87 10.65
C ALA A 149 -20.62 -18.45 11.03
N LYS A 150 -20.05 -18.26 12.22
CA LYS A 150 -19.52 -16.97 12.65
C LYS A 150 -18.36 -16.50 11.76
N ILE A 151 -17.47 -17.40 11.31
CA ILE A 151 -16.38 -17.06 10.38
C ILE A 151 -16.96 -16.73 8.99
N TRP A 152 -17.88 -17.53 8.47
CA TRP A 152 -18.54 -17.27 7.19
C TRP A 152 -19.36 -15.97 7.18
N ASN A 153 -19.92 -15.59 8.32
CA ASN A 153 -20.68 -14.35 8.49
C ASN A 153 -19.80 -13.14 8.80
N ASN A 154 -18.53 -13.36 9.15
CA ASN A 154 -17.56 -12.29 9.37
C ASN A 154 -17.04 -11.75 8.03
N LYS A 155 -17.98 -11.43 7.12
CA LYS A 155 -17.64 -10.72 5.90
C LYS A 155 -17.32 -9.30 6.28
N GLU A 156 -16.05 -8.93 6.17
CA GLU A 156 -15.70 -7.52 6.11
C GLU A 156 -16.48 -6.92 4.94
N ILE A 157 -17.45 -6.08 5.25
CA ILE A 157 -18.10 -5.27 4.21
C ILE A 157 -17.01 -4.33 3.70
N PRO A 158 -16.66 -4.38 2.41
CA PRO A 158 -15.68 -3.43 1.88
C PRO A 158 -16.09 -2.01 2.25
N PHE A 159 -15.13 -1.16 2.63
CA PHE A 159 -15.38 0.24 2.99
C PHE A 159 -16.37 0.93 2.03
N GLU A 160 -16.19 0.69 0.75
CA GLU A 160 -17.03 1.27 -0.31
C GLU A 160 -18.52 0.94 -0.18
N LYS A 161 -18.87 -0.20 0.43
CA LYS A 161 -20.26 -0.69 0.62
C LYS A 161 -20.80 -0.43 2.02
N GLU A 162 -19.96 0.00 2.95
CA GLU A 162 -20.42 0.35 4.28
C GLU A 162 -21.36 1.56 4.24
N ILE A 163 -22.33 1.59 5.13
CA ILE A 163 -23.27 2.71 5.26
C ILE A 163 -22.59 3.85 6.02
N ALA A 164 -22.60 5.03 5.42
CA ALA A 164 -22.15 6.28 6.05
C ALA A 164 -23.30 7.03 6.74
N LYS A 165 -24.51 6.95 6.18
CA LYS A 165 -25.72 7.56 6.76
C LYS A 165 -26.96 6.84 6.26
N ASP A 166 -27.87 6.48 7.15
CA ASP A 166 -29.08 5.73 6.85
C ASP A 166 -30.38 6.51 7.11
N ASN A 167 -31.51 5.87 6.85
CA ASN A 167 -32.86 6.37 7.11
C ASN A 167 -33.18 7.73 6.45
N LEU A 168 -32.73 7.90 5.19
CA LEU A 168 -32.84 9.18 4.47
C LEU A 168 -34.01 9.15 3.45
N LEU A 169 -34.59 10.34 3.26
CA LEU A 169 -35.48 10.63 2.15
C LEU A 169 -34.67 10.96 0.88
N ALA A 170 -35.28 10.86 -0.30
CA ALA A 170 -34.64 11.21 -1.55
C ALA A 170 -34.14 12.68 -1.59
N SER A 171 -34.87 13.61 -0.97
CA SER A 171 -34.46 15.02 -0.87
C SER A 171 -33.22 15.23 -0.01
N GLU A 172 -33.04 14.42 1.03
CA GLU A 172 -31.88 14.50 1.91
C GLU A 172 -30.61 13.99 1.23
N ILE A 173 -30.69 13.02 0.32
CA ILE A 173 -29.56 12.60 -0.51
C ILE A 173 -28.95 13.79 -1.25
N ILE A 174 -29.78 14.60 -1.91
CA ILE A 174 -29.34 15.80 -2.65
C ILE A 174 -28.83 16.88 -1.70
N GLN A 175 -29.32 16.92 -0.47
CA GLN A 175 -28.83 17.85 0.54
C GLN A 175 -27.40 17.52 0.97
N TYR A 176 -27.08 16.25 1.20
CA TYR A 176 -25.77 15.78 1.68
C TYR A 176 -24.73 15.61 0.58
N LEU A 177 -25.13 15.19 -0.63
CA LEU A 177 -24.22 14.90 -1.73
C LEU A 177 -24.25 15.99 -2.80
N SER A 178 -23.09 16.29 -3.39
CA SER A 178 -22.93 17.19 -4.53
C SER A 178 -23.28 16.45 -5.81
N THR A 179 -24.58 16.34 -6.08
CA THR A 179 -25.08 15.56 -7.23
C THR A 179 -24.65 16.15 -8.55
N GLN A 180 -24.69 17.49 -8.70
CA GLN A 180 -24.28 18.18 -9.92
C GLN A 180 -22.84 17.83 -10.31
N THR A 181 -21.90 17.84 -9.33
CA THR A 181 -20.49 17.49 -9.57
C THR A 181 -20.32 16.14 -10.25
N TYR A 182 -21.09 15.13 -9.85
CA TYR A 182 -21.01 13.81 -10.48
C TYR A 182 -21.38 13.88 -11.96
N PHE A 183 -22.50 14.52 -12.31
CA PHE A 183 -22.95 14.61 -13.70
C PHE A 183 -21.98 15.44 -14.57
N ASP A 184 -21.45 16.53 -14.03
CA ASP A 184 -20.47 17.38 -14.71
C ASP A 184 -19.16 16.62 -15.01
N LEU A 185 -18.62 15.92 -14.00
CA LEU A 185 -17.39 15.14 -14.15
C LEU A 185 -17.55 13.96 -15.11
N MET A 186 -18.71 13.29 -15.06
CA MET A 186 -19.03 12.20 -15.98
C MET A 186 -19.41 12.67 -17.38
N LYS A 187 -19.56 13.98 -17.59
CA LYS A 187 -19.97 14.61 -18.86
C LYS A 187 -21.30 14.06 -19.38
N ILE A 188 -22.24 13.80 -18.49
CA ILE A 188 -23.60 13.35 -18.81
C ILE A 188 -24.63 14.40 -18.38
N PRO A 189 -25.76 14.52 -19.11
CA PRO A 189 -26.80 15.50 -18.76
C PRO A 189 -27.35 15.28 -17.35
N TYR A 190 -27.56 16.37 -16.61
CA TYR A 190 -28.24 16.31 -15.33
C TYR A 190 -29.71 15.93 -15.55
N PRO A 191 -30.28 14.94 -14.82
CA PRO A 191 -31.67 14.51 -14.97
C PRO A 191 -32.65 15.66 -14.67
N THR A 192 -33.76 15.69 -15.41
CA THR A 192 -34.80 16.72 -15.27
C THR A 192 -35.61 16.61 -13.98
N ASN A 193 -35.53 15.46 -13.32
CA ASN A 193 -36.24 15.20 -12.05
C ASN A 193 -35.34 14.52 -11.03
N GLN A 194 -35.74 14.64 -9.77
CA GLN A 194 -35.01 14.03 -8.66
C GLN A 194 -34.90 12.52 -8.75
N GLN A 195 -35.92 11.86 -9.27
CA GLN A 195 -35.92 10.39 -9.37
C GLN A 195 -34.80 9.87 -10.26
N GLY A 196 -34.52 10.53 -11.39
CA GLY A 196 -33.42 10.14 -12.28
C GLY A 196 -32.05 10.30 -11.62
N VAL A 197 -31.87 11.30 -10.75
CA VAL A 197 -30.64 11.44 -9.95
C VAL A 197 -30.49 10.27 -8.99
N ILE A 198 -31.56 9.91 -8.28
CA ILE A 198 -31.57 8.82 -7.30
C ILE A 198 -31.31 7.47 -7.99
N GLU A 199 -31.95 7.21 -9.13
CA GLU A 199 -31.71 5.98 -9.91
C GLU A 199 -30.24 5.86 -10.32
N LYS A 200 -29.66 6.94 -10.83
CA LYS A 200 -28.24 6.93 -11.21
C LYS A 200 -27.32 6.70 -10.03
N PHE A 201 -27.61 7.27 -8.87
CA PHE A 201 -26.81 7.08 -7.66
C PHE A 201 -26.94 5.67 -7.07
N LEU A 202 -28.09 5.01 -7.25
CA LEU A 202 -28.26 3.58 -6.93
C LEU A 202 -27.41 2.69 -7.86
N GLU A 203 -27.41 2.96 -9.17
CA GLU A 203 -26.58 2.23 -10.15
C GLU A 203 -25.10 2.31 -9.83
N GLU A 204 -24.61 3.50 -9.47
CA GLU A 204 -23.19 3.70 -9.13
C GLU A 204 -22.83 3.18 -7.73
N GLY A 205 -23.82 2.87 -6.90
CA GLY A 205 -23.59 2.39 -5.53
C GLY A 205 -23.23 3.49 -4.54
N PHE A 206 -23.49 4.77 -4.87
CA PHE A 206 -23.34 5.90 -3.92
C PHE A 206 -24.39 5.84 -2.82
N ILE A 207 -25.53 5.29 -3.14
CA ILE A 207 -26.62 5.05 -2.21
C ILE A 207 -27.18 3.65 -2.40
N ILE A 208 -27.83 3.15 -1.37
CA ILE A 208 -28.61 1.93 -1.41
C ILE A 208 -30.05 2.20 -0.96
N LYS A 209 -30.97 1.34 -1.34
CA LYS A 209 -32.37 1.42 -0.95
C LYS A 209 -32.79 0.13 -0.26
N ASN A 210 -33.20 0.28 0.99
CA ASN A 210 -33.92 -0.76 1.73
C ASN A 210 -35.39 -0.29 1.91
N LYS A 211 -35.83 -0.02 3.13
CA LYS A 211 -37.10 0.67 3.37
C LYS A 211 -37.01 2.18 3.07
N GLN A 212 -35.90 2.78 3.42
CA GLN A 212 -35.50 4.15 3.11
C GLN A 212 -34.17 4.14 2.37
N TYR A 213 -33.64 5.30 1.99
CA TYR A 213 -32.32 5.41 1.38
C TYR A 213 -31.22 5.46 2.43
N ALA A 214 -30.05 4.99 2.05
CA ALA A 214 -28.82 5.14 2.83
C ALA A 214 -27.68 5.55 1.88
N ILE A 215 -26.82 6.47 2.35
CA ILE A 215 -25.59 6.87 1.66
C ILE A 215 -24.50 5.89 2.05
N THR A 216 -23.79 5.34 1.06
CA THR A 216 -22.63 4.49 1.28
C THR A 216 -21.39 5.34 1.61
N LYS A 217 -20.37 4.72 2.23
CA LYS A 217 -19.09 5.42 2.43
C LYS A 217 -18.44 5.82 1.10
N LEU A 218 -18.64 5.04 0.02
CA LEU A 218 -18.22 5.41 -1.33
C LEU A 218 -18.87 6.72 -1.79
N GLY A 219 -20.19 6.82 -1.67
CA GLY A 219 -20.92 8.03 -2.06
C GLY A 219 -20.51 9.23 -1.23
N ALA A 220 -20.35 9.07 0.09
CA ALA A 220 -19.94 10.13 0.99
C ALA A 220 -18.51 10.59 0.74
N ILE A 221 -17.52 9.67 0.64
CA ILE A 221 -16.10 10.05 0.46
C ILE A 221 -15.83 10.72 -0.88
N LEU A 222 -16.65 10.42 -1.92
CA LEU A 222 -16.52 11.04 -3.23
C LEU A 222 -17.30 12.35 -3.34
N LEU A 223 -18.54 12.39 -2.88
CA LEU A 223 -19.50 13.42 -3.26
C LEU A 223 -20.07 14.21 -2.08
N ALA A 224 -19.63 13.98 -0.84
CA ALA A 224 -20.12 14.76 0.29
C ALA A 224 -19.92 16.26 0.08
N LYS A 225 -20.97 17.05 0.36
CA LYS A 225 -20.82 18.51 0.46
C LYS A 225 -20.03 18.90 1.70
N GLN A 226 -20.11 18.09 2.76
CA GLN A 226 -19.31 18.24 3.98
C GLN A 226 -19.03 16.85 4.56
N LEU A 227 -17.77 16.45 4.66
CA LEU A 227 -17.37 15.15 5.22
C LEU A 227 -17.70 15.01 6.71
N LYS A 228 -17.75 16.12 7.45
CA LYS A 228 -18.12 16.13 8.87
C LYS A 228 -19.56 15.65 9.15
N ASP A 229 -20.44 15.65 8.13
CA ASP A 229 -21.80 15.15 8.25
C ASP A 229 -21.88 13.61 8.28
N PHE A 230 -20.72 12.94 8.13
CA PHE A 230 -20.58 11.50 8.06
C PHE A 230 -19.53 11.02 9.07
N ASP A 231 -19.95 10.22 10.04
CA ASP A 231 -19.11 9.78 11.14
C ASP A 231 -17.78 9.16 10.68
N GLY A 232 -16.68 9.73 11.16
CA GLY A 232 -15.31 9.25 10.91
C GLY A 232 -14.74 9.55 9.53
N LEU A 233 -15.53 10.10 8.57
CA LEU A 233 -15.02 10.42 7.24
C LEU A 233 -14.23 11.71 7.18
N GLU A 234 -14.47 12.67 8.06
CA GLU A 234 -13.65 13.88 8.18
C GLU A 234 -12.16 13.59 8.36
N ARG A 235 -11.84 12.45 9.02
CA ARG A 235 -10.46 11.99 9.25
C ARG A 235 -9.87 11.22 8.07
N LYS A 236 -10.58 11.13 6.96
CA LYS A 236 -10.12 10.51 5.71
C LYS A 236 -9.84 11.56 4.62
N ALA A 237 -10.15 12.83 4.89
CA ALA A 237 -9.89 13.95 4.00
C ALA A 237 -8.40 14.15 3.72
N LEU A 238 -8.05 14.63 2.52
CA LEU A 238 -6.67 14.95 2.16
C LEU A 238 -6.19 16.17 2.95
N ARG A 239 -5.00 16.07 3.51
CA ARG A 239 -4.34 17.16 4.22
C ARG A 239 -3.10 17.61 3.47
N ILE A 240 -2.90 18.92 3.35
CA ILE A 240 -1.75 19.50 2.69
C ILE A 240 -1.05 20.43 3.66
N ILE A 241 0.26 20.27 3.80
CA ILE A 241 1.10 21.06 4.69
C ILE A 241 2.27 21.63 3.88
N VAL A 242 2.42 22.96 3.92
CA VAL A 242 3.56 23.65 3.31
C VAL A 242 4.50 24.10 4.41
N TYR A 243 5.75 23.66 4.33
CA TYR A 243 6.82 24.02 5.27
C TYR A 243 7.73 25.12 4.69
N LYS A 244 8.23 26.01 5.55
CA LYS A 244 9.15 27.08 5.12
C LYS A 244 10.53 26.58 4.71
N GLY A 245 10.93 25.42 5.20
CA GLY A 245 12.29 24.88 5.04
C GLY A 245 12.34 23.46 4.54
N LYS A 246 13.43 22.77 4.87
CA LYS A 246 13.65 21.35 4.54
C LYS A 246 13.17 20.39 5.64
N ASN A 247 12.63 20.90 6.74
CA ASN A 247 12.17 20.14 7.90
C ASN A 247 10.74 20.56 8.30
N LYS A 248 10.16 19.82 9.23
CA LYS A 248 8.77 19.99 9.69
C LYS A 248 8.61 21.01 10.84
N ILE A 249 9.64 21.82 11.14
CA ILE A 249 9.62 22.71 12.32
C ILE A 249 8.69 23.90 12.11
N GLU A 250 8.76 24.55 10.94
CA GLU A 250 7.97 25.73 10.65
C GLU A 250 6.97 25.50 9.54
N THR A 251 5.69 25.39 9.90
CA THR A 251 4.58 25.36 8.94
C THR A 251 4.33 26.76 8.40
N GLN A 252 4.27 26.89 7.09
CA GLN A 252 3.91 28.12 6.39
C GLN A 252 2.40 28.21 6.16
N ARG A 253 1.82 27.10 5.67
CA ARG A 253 0.39 26.96 5.36
C ARG A 253 -0.06 25.54 5.62
N GLU A 254 -1.33 25.40 5.94
CA GLU A 254 -2.01 24.13 6.07
C GLU A 254 -3.39 24.24 5.43
N HIS A 255 -3.79 23.20 4.71
CA HIS A 255 -5.11 23.03 4.15
C HIS A 255 -5.63 21.62 4.45
N ILE A 256 -6.85 21.52 4.92
CA ILE A 256 -7.55 20.25 5.12
C ILE A 256 -8.80 20.30 4.28
N GLU A 257 -8.97 19.32 3.39
CA GLU A 257 -10.19 19.19 2.60
C GLU A 257 -11.39 18.94 3.51
N THR A 258 -12.53 19.48 3.14
CA THR A 258 -13.76 19.36 3.94
C THR A 258 -14.91 18.71 3.16
N GLN A 259 -14.76 18.55 1.86
CA GLN A 259 -15.75 17.98 0.95
C GLN A 259 -15.30 16.60 0.46
N GLY A 260 -16.16 15.93 -0.30
CA GLY A 260 -15.79 14.68 -0.95
C GLY A 260 -14.72 14.87 -2.04
N TYR A 261 -13.88 13.89 -2.25
CA TYR A 261 -12.74 13.98 -3.18
C TYR A 261 -13.12 14.47 -4.58
N ALA A 262 -14.23 13.99 -5.15
CA ALA A 262 -14.63 14.41 -6.49
C ALA A 262 -15.08 15.88 -6.53
N VAL A 263 -15.44 16.46 -5.41
CA VAL A 263 -15.92 17.84 -5.34
C VAL A 263 -14.79 18.86 -5.39
N GLU A 264 -13.71 18.63 -4.65
CA GLU A 264 -12.62 19.62 -4.48
C GLU A 264 -11.31 19.23 -5.15
N LEU A 265 -11.07 17.95 -5.53
CA LEU A 265 -9.75 17.45 -5.93
C LEU A 265 -9.10 18.27 -7.05
N LYS A 266 -9.87 18.73 -8.04
CA LYS A 266 -9.33 19.55 -9.13
C LYS A 266 -8.76 20.87 -8.60
N THR A 267 -9.55 21.61 -7.83
CA THR A 267 -9.13 22.90 -7.22
C THR A 267 -7.96 22.68 -6.27
N LEU A 268 -7.96 21.56 -5.57
CA LEU A 268 -6.92 21.21 -4.62
C LEU A 268 -5.58 20.93 -5.32
N ILE A 269 -5.58 20.21 -6.44
CA ILE A 269 -4.37 19.98 -7.26
C ILE A 269 -3.85 21.33 -7.82
N GLU A 270 -4.74 22.20 -8.30
CA GLU A 270 -4.36 23.55 -8.74
C GLU A 270 -3.74 24.36 -7.58
N TRP A 271 -4.31 24.26 -6.39
CA TRP A 271 -3.77 24.90 -5.20
C TRP A 271 -2.40 24.34 -4.82
N ILE A 272 -2.23 23.00 -4.80
CA ILE A 272 -0.92 22.36 -4.56
C ILE A 272 0.11 22.92 -5.55
N ASN A 273 -0.20 22.90 -6.83
CA ASN A 273 0.69 23.41 -7.88
C ASN A 273 1.05 24.89 -7.69
N SER A 274 0.14 25.70 -7.15
CA SER A 274 0.40 27.13 -6.83
C SER A 274 1.35 27.33 -5.64
N GLN A 275 1.48 26.33 -4.77
CA GLN A 275 2.40 26.37 -3.61
C GLN A 275 3.79 25.85 -3.95
N LEU A 276 3.97 25.24 -5.13
CA LEU A 276 5.26 24.69 -5.52
C LEU A 276 6.25 25.80 -5.86
N PRO A 277 7.52 25.66 -5.48
CA PRO A 277 8.55 26.65 -5.82
C PRO A 277 8.64 26.80 -7.35
N ALA A 278 8.61 28.02 -7.84
CA ALA A 278 8.97 28.35 -9.20
C ALA A 278 10.49 28.48 -9.29
N ASN A 279 11.09 27.93 -10.33
CA ASN A 279 12.53 28.06 -10.54
C ASN A 279 12.81 29.44 -11.12
N GLU A 280 13.45 30.33 -10.34
CA GLU A 280 13.93 31.64 -10.81
C GLU A 280 15.27 31.54 -11.56
N GLU A 281 15.74 30.37 -11.96
CA GLU A 281 16.95 30.27 -12.79
C GLU A 281 16.69 30.76 -14.20
N ILE A 282 17.14 31.96 -14.45
CA ILE A 282 17.18 32.63 -15.75
C ILE A 282 18.13 31.87 -16.68
N GLY A 283 17.62 30.86 -17.36
CA GLY A 283 18.27 30.28 -18.55
C GLY A 283 18.20 31.28 -19.71
N LYS A 284 19.34 31.56 -20.31
CA LYS A 284 19.53 32.49 -21.44
C LYS A 284 18.65 32.14 -22.62
N ILE A 285 17.55 32.74 -22.89
CA ILE A 285 16.66 32.65 -24.04
C ILE A 285 15.31 32.02 -23.67
N LEU A 286 14.30 32.88 -23.55
CA LEU A 286 12.89 32.65 -23.24
C LEU A 286 12.54 32.41 -21.75
N ARG A 287 11.77 33.37 -21.21
CA ARG A 287 10.99 33.21 -19.97
C ARG A 287 9.87 32.19 -20.21
N GLU A 288 10.16 30.93 -20.08
CA GLU A 288 9.15 29.95 -19.74
C GLU A 288 9.25 29.75 -18.22
N ASP A 289 8.17 30.00 -17.50
CA ASP A 289 8.01 29.60 -16.09
C ASP A 289 8.01 28.07 -16.03
N LYS A 290 9.19 27.45 -16.11
CA LYS A 290 9.32 26.00 -15.90
C LYS A 290 9.06 25.75 -14.44
N ARG A 291 7.87 25.26 -14.13
CA ARG A 291 7.55 24.76 -12.81
C ARG A 291 8.59 23.73 -12.39
N MET A 292 8.97 23.76 -11.13
CA MET A 292 10.02 22.92 -10.59
C MET A 292 9.66 21.42 -10.60
N TYR A 293 8.37 21.09 -10.65
CA TYR A 293 7.81 19.75 -10.64
C TYR A 293 6.76 19.58 -11.75
N PRO A 294 6.67 18.39 -12.38
CA PRO A 294 5.65 18.11 -13.40
C PRO A 294 4.26 18.02 -12.77
N GLU A 295 3.31 18.85 -13.21
CA GLU A 295 1.92 18.85 -12.70
C GLU A 295 1.24 17.50 -12.86
N ILE A 296 1.54 16.81 -13.96
CA ILE A 296 0.99 15.48 -14.23
C ILE A 296 1.43 14.48 -13.15
N ALA A 297 2.71 14.52 -12.77
CA ALA A 297 3.24 13.65 -11.73
C ALA A 297 2.59 13.93 -10.36
N ILE A 298 2.41 15.22 -10.01
CA ILE A 298 1.75 15.61 -8.76
C ILE A 298 0.30 15.12 -8.75
N ARG A 299 -0.47 15.38 -9.82
CA ARG A 299 -1.84 14.92 -9.93
C ARG A 299 -1.95 13.41 -9.76
N GLU A 300 -1.11 12.67 -10.46
CA GLU A 300 -1.12 11.21 -10.44
C GLU A 300 -0.79 10.66 -9.04
N LEU A 301 0.24 11.18 -8.39
CA LEU A 301 0.61 10.72 -7.05
C LEU A 301 -0.41 11.08 -5.98
N VAL A 302 -1.04 12.25 -6.05
CA VAL A 302 -2.11 12.64 -5.14
C VAL A 302 -3.32 11.73 -5.32
N THR A 303 -3.72 11.47 -6.56
CA THR A 303 -4.83 10.57 -6.87
C THR A 303 -4.54 9.14 -6.42
N ASN A 304 -3.31 8.65 -6.64
CA ASN A 304 -2.89 7.34 -6.17
C ASN A 304 -2.91 7.24 -4.64
N ALA A 305 -2.50 8.27 -3.91
CA ALA A 305 -2.57 8.30 -2.46
C ALA A 305 -4.03 8.20 -1.94
N ILE A 306 -5.00 8.76 -2.67
CA ILE A 306 -6.43 8.64 -2.36
C ILE A 306 -6.94 7.22 -2.66
N ILE A 307 -6.65 6.70 -3.86
CA ILE A 307 -7.16 5.41 -4.34
C ILE A 307 -6.60 4.25 -3.52
N HIS A 308 -5.30 4.30 -3.19
CA HIS A 308 -4.59 3.20 -2.54
C HIS A 308 -4.55 3.28 -1.00
N GLN A 309 -5.21 4.29 -0.39
CA GLN A 309 -5.28 4.34 1.05
C GLN A 309 -6.05 3.15 1.63
N ASP A 310 -5.64 2.69 2.79
CA ASP A 310 -6.40 1.76 3.59
C ASP A 310 -7.37 2.53 4.48
N PHE A 311 -8.66 2.45 4.14
CA PHE A 311 -9.69 3.14 4.91
C PHE A 311 -9.94 2.52 6.30
N SER A 312 -9.48 1.28 6.54
CA SER A 312 -9.54 0.65 7.86
C SER A 312 -8.46 1.20 8.81
N GLU A 313 -7.33 1.67 8.26
CA GLU A 313 -6.23 2.26 9.02
C GLU A 313 -6.57 3.67 9.50
N LYS A 314 -6.03 4.05 10.66
CA LYS A 314 -6.18 5.42 11.19
C LYS A 314 -5.37 6.42 10.36
N GLY A 315 -5.90 7.63 10.22
CA GLY A 315 -5.22 8.73 9.54
C GLY A 315 -5.80 9.03 8.17
N PHE A 316 -5.14 9.87 7.43
CA PHE A 316 -5.57 10.49 6.16
C PHE A 316 -4.38 10.56 5.19
N PRO A 317 -4.63 10.69 3.87
CA PRO A 317 -3.59 11.03 2.91
C PRO A 317 -3.02 12.41 3.20
N ILE A 318 -1.70 12.57 3.05
CA ILE A 318 -1.01 13.84 3.34
C ILE A 318 -0.11 14.19 2.16
N VAL A 319 -0.14 15.45 1.76
CA VAL A 319 0.84 16.09 0.87
C VAL A 319 1.65 17.08 1.69
N GLU A 320 2.95 16.87 1.78
CA GLU A 320 3.88 17.70 2.52
C GLU A 320 4.85 18.37 1.53
N ILE A 321 4.81 19.68 1.44
CA ILE A 321 5.60 20.48 0.50
C ILE A 321 6.76 21.12 1.28
N PHE A 322 7.99 20.76 0.93
CA PHE A 322 9.22 21.31 1.47
C PHE A 322 9.94 22.16 0.41
N LYS A 323 10.97 22.87 0.81
CA LYS A 323 11.76 23.68 -0.10
C LYS A 323 12.48 22.86 -1.18
N ASP A 324 12.81 21.59 -0.91
CA ASP A 324 13.63 20.73 -1.77
C ASP A 324 12.95 19.42 -2.18
N ARG A 325 11.72 19.17 -1.78
CA ARG A 325 10.96 17.96 -2.13
C ARG A 325 9.49 18.07 -1.82
N ILE A 326 8.73 17.14 -2.36
CA ILE A 326 7.33 16.92 -2.01
C ILE A 326 7.21 15.47 -1.51
N GLU A 327 6.60 15.29 -0.34
CA GLU A 327 6.28 13.98 0.21
C GLU A 327 4.76 13.77 0.12
N ILE A 328 4.33 12.67 -0.50
CA ILE A 328 2.93 12.29 -0.60
C ILE A 328 2.79 10.94 0.07
N SER A 329 1.90 10.84 1.05
CA SER A 329 1.74 9.61 1.80
C SER A 329 0.28 9.29 2.12
N ASN A 330 -0.04 8.01 2.20
CA ASN A 330 -1.37 7.51 2.58
C ASN A 330 -1.26 6.38 3.62
N PRO A 331 -2.30 6.19 4.45
CA PRO A 331 -2.41 5.02 5.31
C PRO A 331 -2.47 3.73 4.49
N GLY A 332 -1.85 2.69 4.98
CA GLY A 332 -1.85 1.34 4.41
C GLY A 332 -0.52 0.94 3.76
N ILE A 333 -0.21 -0.34 3.89
CA ILE A 333 0.90 -0.99 3.20
C ILE A 333 0.43 -1.31 1.78
N PRO A 334 1.22 -1.08 0.73
CA PRO A 334 0.81 -1.35 -0.63
C PRO A 334 0.61 -2.84 -0.87
N LEU A 335 -0.33 -3.20 -1.76
CA LEU A 335 -0.60 -4.59 -2.16
C LEU A 335 0.43 -5.16 -3.14
N VAL A 336 1.24 -4.28 -3.72
CA VAL A 336 2.32 -4.59 -4.66
C VAL A 336 3.62 -4.06 -4.06
N THR A 337 4.74 -4.76 -4.28
CA THR A 337 6.05 -4.27 -3.80
C THR A 337 6.44 -2.97 -4.51
N PRO A 338 7.09 -2.02 -3.82
CA PRO A 338 7.47 -0.73 -4.41
C PRO A 338 8.28 -0.83 -5.70
N GLU A 339 9.08 -1.88 -5.84
CA GLU A 339 9.88 -2.16 -7.04
C GLU A 339 9.01 -2.46 -8.27
N ARG A 340 7.81 -2.99 -8.05
CA ARG A 340 6.87 -3.39 -9.10
C ARG A 340 5.76 -2.36 -9.38
N PHE A 341 5.79 -1.19 -8.76
CA PHE A 341 4.75 -0.16 -8.95
C PHE A 341 4.63 0.35 -10.40
N ILE A 342 5.70 0.18 -11.19
CA ILE A 342 5.71 0.63 -12.58
C ILE A 342 4.94 -0.32 -13.51
N ASP A 343 4.81 -1.59 -13.18
CA ASP A 343 4.24 -2.61 -14.06
C ASP A 343 3.08 -3.39 -13.44
N ALA A 344 3.01 -3.47 -12.13
CA ALA A 344 1.98 -4.21 -11.42
C ALA A 344 0.93 -3.27 -10.83
N TYR A 345 -0.34 -3.53 -11.13
CA TYR A 345 -1.47 -2.75 -10.64
C TYR A 345 -2.42 -3.63 -9.83
N LEU A 346 -2.65 -3.23 -8.58
CA LEU A 346 -3.68 -3.83 -7.74
C LEU A 346 -4.25 -2.74 -6.82
N SER A 347 -5.56 -2.52 -6.87
CA SER A 347 -6.23 -1.55 -6.00
C SER A 347 -6.99 -2.25 -4.89
N ARG A 348 -6.88 -1.71 -3.68
CA ARG A 348 -7.70 -2.10 -2.53
C ARG A 348 -9.13 -1.57 -2.66
N ASN A 349 -9.29 -0.43 -3.29
CA ASN A 349 -10.55 0.30 -3.46
C ASN A 349 -10.91 0.34 -4.96
N GLU A 350 -11.36 -0.81 -5.49
CA GLU A 350 -11.56 -0.98 -6.93
C GLU A 350 -12.66 -0.08 -7.50
N LYS A 351 -13.78 0.07 -6.78
CA LYS A 351 -14.89 0.89 -7.24
C LYS A 351 -14.55 2.38 -7.16
N LEU A 352 -13.83 2.81 -6.12
CA LEU A 352 -13.31 4.17 -6.00
C LEU A 352 -12.35 4.47 -7.16
N ALA A 353 -11.42 3.56 -7.45
CA ALA A 353 -10.47 3.69 -8.57
C ALA A 353 -11.18 3.81 -9.92
N ASP A 354 -12.19 2.95 -10.17
CA ASP A 354 -13.00 2.99 -11.39
C ASP A 354 -13.73 4.34 -11.55
N LEU A 355 -14.36 4.83 -10.49
CA LEU A 355 -15.07 6.11 -10.51
C LEU A 355 -14.13 7.29 -10.70
N MET A 356 -13.00 7.33 -9.99
CA MET A 356 -11.99 8.38 -10.14
C MET A 356 -11.44 8.44 -11.57
N ARG A 357 -11.22 7.28 -12.19
CA ARG A 357 -10.82 7.17 -13.59
C ARG A 357 -11.91 7.70 -14.53
N ARG A 358 -13.16 7.25 -14.41
CA ARG A 358 -14.28 7.67 -15.24
C ARG A 358 -14.56 9.17 -15.13
N MET A 359 -14.31 9.75 -13.96
CA MET A 359 -14.38 11.20 -13.69
C MET A 359 -13.16 11.98 -14.24
N GLY A 360 -12.14 11.29 -14.77
CA GLY A 360 -10.97 11.90 -15.39
C GLY A 360 -9.88 12.37 -14.42
N PHE A 361 -9.87 11.88 -13.18
CA PHE A 361 -8.84 12.22 -12.20
C PHE A 361 -7.56 11.39 -12.37
N CYS A 362 -7.66 10.16 -12.84
CA CYS A 362 -6.54 9.30 -13.17
C CYS A 362 -6.77 8.57 -14.50
N GLU A 363 -5.75 7.88 -14.99
CA GLU A 363 -5.76 7.27 -16.31
C GLU A 363 -6.27 5.83 -16.33
N GLU A 364 -6.65 5.36 -17.55
CA GLU A 364 -7.40 4.11 -17.73
C GLU A 364 -6.62 2.80 -17.54
N LYS A 365 -5.27 2.81 -17.50
CA LYS A 365 -4.51 1.57 -17.75
C LYS A 365 -3.45 1.20 -16.70
N GLY A 366 -3.53 1.65 -15.46
CA GLY A 366 -2.49 1.35 -14.48
C GLY A 366 -1.12 1.98 -14.81
N SER A 367 -1.07 2.90 -15.78
CA SER A 367 0.13 3.59 -16.25
C SER A 367 0.47 4.85 -15.44
N GLY A 368 -0.04 4.96 -14.21
CA GLY A 368 0.12 6.18 -13.43
C GLY A 368 1.57 6.44 -13.04
N LEU A 369 2.25 5.44 -12.52
CA LEU A 369 3.65 5.61 -12.08
C LEU A 369 4.63 5.67 -13.25
N ASP A 370 4.35 5.01 -14.37
CA ASP A 370 5.13 5.14 -15.61
C ASP A 370 5.21 6.58 -16.03
N LYS A 371 4.07 7.29 -16.02
CA LYS A 371 4.01 8.72 -16.34
C LYS A 371 4.75 9.56 -15.33
N VAL A 372 4.61 9.26 -14.05
CA VAL A 372 5.38 9.95 -13.00
C VAL A 372 6.87 9.85 -13.28
N ILE A 373 7.39 8.64 -13.55
CA ILE A 373 8.80 8.41 -13.85
C ILE A 373 9.18 9.09 -15.16
N PHE A 374 8.38 8.95 -16.21
CA PHE A 374 8.63 9.60 -17.50
C PHE A 374 8.77 11.12 -17.38
N TYR A 375 7.81 11.79 -16.74
CA TYR A 375 7.88 13.24 -16.56
C TYR A 375 8.97 13.65 -15.56
N ASN A 376 9.26 12.83 -14.56
CA ASN A 376 10.37 13.04 -13.66
C ASN A 376 11.72 13.02 -14.41
N GLU A 377 11.89 12.10 -15.35
CA GLU A 377 13.04 12.06 -16.26
C GLU A 377 13.09 13.23 -17.21
N LEU A 378 11.97 13.60 -17.83
CA LEU A 378 11.87 14.73 -18.75
C LEU A 378 12.26 16.06 -18.07
N TYR A 379 11.96 16.22 -16.79
CA TYR A 379 12.34 17.37 -15.97
C TYR A 379 13.74 17.23 -15.35
N GLN A 380 14.49 16.19 -15.68
CA GLN A 380 15.83 15.91 -15.17
C GLN A 380 15.89 15.85 -13.63
N LEU A 381 14.79 15.44 -12.99
CA LEU A 381 14.73 15.32 -11.54
C LEU A 381 15.45 14.06 -11.02
N PRO A 382 15.89 14.04 -9.76
CA PRO A 382 16.34 12.82 -9.10
C PRO A 382 15.28 11.71 -9.15
N PRO A 383 15.66 10.43 -8.99
CA PRO A 383 14.67 9.35 -8.95
C PRO A 383 13.64 9.56 -7.84
N ILE A 384 12.40 9.17 -8.10
CA ILE A 384 11.40 9.16 -7.03
C ILE A 384 11.79 8.11 -5.98
N SER A 385 11.47 8.38 -4.72
CA SER A 385 11.65 7.41 -3.63
C SER A 385 10.30 6.91 -3.15
N VAL A 386 10.15 5.60 -3.02
CA VAL A 386 8.98 4.97 -2.41
C VAL A 386 9.44 4.25 -1.15
N THR A 387 8.81 4.55 -0.03
CA THR A 387 9.13 3.95 1.26
C THR A 387 7.87 3.54 2.01
N ILE A 388 7.98 2.50 2.80
CA ILE A 388 6.94 2.08 3.75
C ILE A 388 7.47 2.42 5.13
N VAL A 389 6.76 3.28 5.84
CA VAL A 389 7.11 3.70 7.21
C VAL A 389 5.93 3.39 8.09
N GLU A 390 6.11 2.48 9.05
CA GLU A 390 5.02 1.92 9.83
C GLU A 390 3.93 1.35 8.88
N ASN A 391 2.68 1.73 9.05
CA ASN A 391 1.56 1.35 8.18
C ASN A 391 1.22 2.43 7.14
N ARG A 392 2.22 3.13 6.60
CA ARG A 392 2.02 4.18 5.60
C ARG A 392 2.92 3.98 4.39
N THR A 393 2.35 4.15 3.22
CA THR A 393 3.11 4.28 1.97
C THR A 393 3.45 5.75 1.75
N LYS A 394 4.72 6.03 1.45
CA LYS A 394 5.20 7.39 1.17
C LYS A 394 5.97 7.43 -0.14
N VAL A 395 5.62 8.36 -1.01
CA VAL A 395 6.33 8.68 -2.24
C VAL A 395 6.93 10.07 -2.13
N VAL A 396 8.18 10.22 -2.57
CA VAL A 396 8.90 11.49 -2.53
C VAL A 396 9.38 11.87 -3.93
N ILE A 397 9.06 13.08 -4.36
CA ILE A 397 9.65 13.74 -5.53
C ILE A 397 10.62 14.80 -5.02
N TYR A 398 11.84 14.73 -5.50
CA TYR A 398 12.90 15.69 -5.14
C TYR A 398 12.99 16.83 -6.15
N SER A 399 13.44 18.01 -5.70
CA SER A 399 13.82 19.10 -6.59
C SER A 399 15.05 18.72 -7.41
N TYR A 400 15.29 19.44 -8.50
CA TYR A 400 16.44 19.23 -9.36
C TYR A 400 17.76 19.17 -8.56
N LYS A 401 18.59 18.20 -8.92
CA LYS A 401 19.99 18.05 -8.49
C LYS A 401 20.85 17.75 -9.72
N ALA A 402 22.00 18.38 -9.82
CA ALA A 402 22.95 18.01 -10.87
C ALA A 402 23.45 16.56 -10.65
N LEU A 403 23.82 15.86 -11.74
CA LEU A 403 24.29 14.47 -11.67
C LEU A 403 25.44 14.26 -10.64
N ASN A 404 26.32 15.25 -10.49
CA ASN A 404 27.43 15.18 -9.53
C ASN A 404 26.96 15.27 -8.08
N ASP A 405 25.81 15.90 -7.82
CA ASP A 405 25.22 16.07 -6.49
C ASP A 405 24.33 14.88 -6.08
N LEU A 406 24.03 14.00 -7.02
CA LEU A 406 23.36 12.72 -6.71
C LEU A 406 24.35 11.79 -6.01
N ASP A 407 23.88 11.15 -4.96
CA ASP A 407 24.67 10.09 -4.30
C ASP A 407 24.64 8.78 -5.11
N LYS A 408 25.40 7.78 -4.64
CA LYS A 408 25.49 6.48 -5.32
C LYS A 408 24.13 5.78 -5.40
N LYS A 409 23.33 5.83 -4.32
CA LYS A 409 22.02 5.18 -4.26
C LYS A 409 21.03 5.86 -5.20
N GLU A 410 21.01 7.19 -5.23
CA GLU A 410 20.17 7.96 -6.16
C GLU A 410 20.50 7.64 -7.63
N LYS A 411 21.79 7.51 -7.98
CA LYS A 411 22.22 7.13 -9.33
C LYS A 411 21.77 5.72 -9.72
N ILE A 412 21.92 4.74 -8.81
CA ILE A 412 21.45 3.36 -9.00
C ILE A 412 19.93 3.32 -9.17
N GLN A 413 19.20 4.02 -8.30
CA GLN A 413 17.74 4.07 -8.37
C GLN A 413 17.23 4.72 -9.66
N ALA A 414 17.89 5.79 -10.14
CA ALA A 414 17.57 6.42 -11.41
C ALA A 414 17.85 5.46 -12.59
N CYS A 415 18.95 4.73 -12.57
CA CYS A 415 19.25 3.70 -13.57
C CYS A 415 18.18 2.60 -13.58
N TYR A 416 17.76 2.13 -12.41
CA TYR A 416 16.69 1.15 -12.27
C TYR A 416 15.36 1.66 -12.83
N GLN A 417 14.92 2.86 -12.43
CA GLN A 417 13.67 3.46 -12.91
C GLN A 417 13.70 3.64 -14.43
N HIS A 418 14.83 4.07 -15.00
CA HIS A 418 15.00 4.17 -16.44
C HIS A 418 14.90 2.81 -17.15
N ALA A 419 15.51 1.77 -16.60
CA ALA A 419 15.38 0.41 -17.13
C ALA A 419 13.93 -0.08 -17.09
N CYS A 420 13.20 0.18 -15.99
CA CYS A 420 11.78 -0.12 -15.88
C CYS A 420 10.93 0.63 -16.90
N LEU A 421 11.16 1.94 -17.05
CA LEU A 421 10.42 2.77 -18.02
C LEU A 421 10.63 2.27 -19.45
N LYS A 422 11.87 1.95 -19.82
CA LYS A 422 12.19 1.37 -21.12
C LYS A 422 11.48 0.03 -21.34
N TYR A 423 11.51 -0.84 -20.34
CA TYR A 423 10.88 -2.16 -20.42
C TYR A 423 9.36 -2.09 -20.63
N VAL A 424 8.65 -1.27 -19.86
CA VAL A 424 7.18 -1.13 -20.01
C VAL A 424 6.80 -0.42 -21.32
N SER A 425 7.74 0.32 -21.92
CA SER A 425 7.61 0.93 -23.25
C SER A 425 7.98 -0.03 -24.38
N ASN A 426 8.21 -1.33 -24.11
CA ASN A 426 8.72 -2.33 -25.06
C ASN A 426 10.09 -1.96 -25.68
N GLU A 427 10.90 -1.27 -24.91
CA GLU A 427 12.28 -0.91 -25.25
C GLU A 427 13.25 -1.54 -24.24
N LYS A 428 14.55 -1.44 -24.51
CA LYS A 428 15.59 -1.93 -23.62
C LYS A 428 16.54 -0.79 -23.25
N MET A 429 16.95 -0.72 -22.00
CA MET A 429 17.92 0.27 -21.55
C MET A 429 19.30 -0.05 -22.14
N SER A 430 20.01 0.99 -22.55
CA SER A 430 21.39 0.93 -23.01
C SER A 430 22.25 2.01 -22.34
N ASN A 431 23.57 1.93 -22.51
CA ASN A 431 24.46 3.02 -22.06
C ASN A 431 24.07 4.35 -22.71
N GLN A 432 23.67 4.34 -23.99
CA GLN A 432 23.25 5.54 -24.70
C GLN A 432 21.98 6.13 -24.07
N SER A 433 20.93 5.33 -23.88
CA SER A 433 19.68 5.83 -23.30
C SER A 433 19.86 6.38 -21.88
N LEU A 434 20.73 5.74 -21.07
CA LEU A 434 21.06 6.26 -19.74
C LEU A 434 21.87 7.57 -19.80
N ARG A 435 22.73 7.77 -20.82
CA ARG A 435 23.40 9.05 -21.04
C ARG A 435 22.40 10.15 -21.40
N GLU A 436 21.45 9.84 -22.27
CA GLU A 436 20.35 10.76 -22.64
C GLU A 436 19.54 11.15 -21.39
N ARG A 437 19.21 10.18 -20.51
CA ARG A 437 18.52 10.42 -19.23
C ARG A 437 19.24 11.42 -18.33
N PHE A 438 20.58 11.40 -18.32
CA PHE A 438 21.40 12.24 -17.44
C PHE A 438 22.10 13.40 -18.13
N GLU A 439 21.81 13.65 -19.43
CA GLU A 439 22.49 14.63 -20.28
C GLU A 439 24.03 14.48 -20.24
N ILE A 440 24.52 13.22 -20.23
CA ILE A 440 25.95 12.90 -20.25
C ILE A 440 26.47 12.96 -21.66
N GLU A 441 27.44 13.84 -21.93
CA GLU A 441 28.10 13.94 -23.23
C GLU A 441 28.81 12.63 -23.61
N ASP A 442 28.95 12.37 -24.92
CA ASP A 442 29.58 11.15 -25.47
C ASP A 442 30.99 10.90 -24.96
N LYS A 443 31.79 11.97 -24.78
CA LYS A 443 33.16 11.88 -24.20
C LYS A 443 33.18 11.35 -22.78
N ASN A 444 32.07 11.40 -22.05
CA ASN A 444 31.90 10.98 -20.65
C ASN A 444 31.13 9.65 -20.52
N ALA A 445 31.01 8.85 -21.57
CA ALA A 445 30.26 7.58 -21.57
C ALA A 445 30.70 6.59 -20.46
N ALA A 446 31.92 6.70 -19.95
CA ALA A 446 32.41 5.93 -18.83
C ALA A 446 31.62 6.17 -17.51
N THR A 447 31.03 7.36 -17.35
CA THR A 447 30.19 7.67 -16.18
C THR A 447 28.91 6.82 -16.19
N ALA A 448 28.18 6.74 -17.32
CA ALA A 448 27.01 5.89 -17.46
C ALA A 448 27.38 4.41 -17.27
N SER A 449 28.52 3.95 -17.83
CA SER A 449 28.99 2.57 -17.64
C SER A 449 29.26 2.22 -16.17
N ARG A 450 29.72 3.18 -15.37
CA ARG A 450 29.94 2.99 -13.93
C ARG A 450 28.61 2.87 -13.19
N ILE A 451 27.64 3.73 -13.50
CA ILE A 451 26.29 3.67 -12.89
C ILE A 451 25.62 2.33 -13.22
N ILE A 452 25.69 1.88 -14.47
CA ILE A 452 25.15 0.59 -14.90
C ILE A 452 25.81 -0.57 -14.13
N ARG A 453 27.13 -0.55 -13.99
CA ARG A 453 27.85 -1.57 -13.23
C ARG A 453 27.41 -1.58 -11.76
N ASP A 454 27.34 -0.40 -11.12
CA ASP A 454 26.87 -0.29 -9.74
C ASP A 454 25.44 -0.84 -9.59
N ALA A 455 24.56 -0.63 -10.58
CA ALA A 455 23.19 -1.15 -10.58
C ALA A 455 23.13 -2.68 -10.81
N LEU A 456 24.05 -3.24 -11.61
CA LEU A 456 24.21 -4.70 -11.76
C LEU A 456 24.73 -5.34 -10.47
N ASP A 457 25.74 -4.70 -9.82
CA ASP A 457 26.32 -5.18 -8.56
C ASP A 457 25.27 -5.23 -7.43
N GLU A 458 24.33 -4.28 -7.42
CA GLU A 458 23.20 -4.23 -6.47
C GLU A 458 22.00 -5.11 -6.91
N ASN A 459 22.12 -5.83 -8.03
CA ASN A 459 21.10 -6.71 -8.59
C ASN A 459 19.73 -6.04 -8.85
N VAL A 460 19.68 -4.75 -9.11
CA VAL A 460 18.43 -4.04 -9.44
C VAL A 460 18.12 -4.08 -10.94
N ILE A 461 19.12 -4.35 -11.77
CA ILE A 461 19.02 -4.63 -13.22
C ILE A 461 19.78 -5.88 -13.58
N LYS A 462 19.50 -6.46 -14.75
CA LYS A 462 20.23 -7.59 -15.33
C LYS A 462 20.57 -7.36 -16.80
N GLU A 463 21.58 -8.04 -17.31
CA GLU A 463 21.88 -8.06 -18.74
C GLU A 463 20.78 -8.82 -19.50
N ASP A 464 20.31 -8.28 -20.63
CA ASP A 464 19.31 -8.94 -21.50
C ASP A 464 19.88 -10.22 -22.14
N ASP A 465 21.13 -10.14 -22.59
CA ASP A 465 21.89 -11.29 -23.14
C ASP A 465 23.26 -11.37 -22.47
N PRO A 466 23.41 -12.22 -21.44
CA PRO A 466 24.69 -12.41 -20.73
C PRO A 466 25.81 -12.98 -21.62
N GLU A 467 25.48 -13.69 -22.70
CA GLU A 467 26.47 -14.27 -23.61
C GLU A 467 27.04 -13.25 -24.61
N ASN A 468 26.39 -12.12 -24.78
CA ASN A 468 26.82 -11.06 -25.65
C ASN A 468 28.07 -10.34 -25.13
N LYS A 469 29.23 -10.65 -25.72
CA LYS A 469 30.52 -10.05 -25.36
C LYS A 469 30.73 -8.61 -25.92
N SER A 470 29.83 -8.13 -26.78
CA SER A 470 29.95 -6.79 -27.39
C SER A 470 29.61 -5.70 -26.38
N ARG A 471 30.56 -4.86 -26.03
CA ARG A 471 30.32 -3.68 -25.17
C ARG A 471 29.38 -2.64 -25.82
N LYS A 472 29.28 -2.61 -27.14
CA LYS A 472 28.53 -1.58 -27.87
C LYS A 472 27.02 -1.89 -27.95
N PHE A 473 26.63 -3.16 -27.84
CA PHE A 473 25.26 -3.63 -28.04
C PHE A 473 24.74 -4.37 -26.79
N LYS A 474 25.16 -3.95 -25.60
CA LYS A 474 24.61 -4.46 -24.35
C LYS A 474 23.35 -3.71 -24.00
N TYR A 475 22.30 -4.48 -23.71
CA TYR A 475 21.02 -4.00 -23.21
C TYR A 475 20.79 -4.54 -21.79
N TYR A 476 19.98 -3.81 -21.04
CA TYR A 476 19.71 -4.10 -19.64
C TYR A 476 18.21 -4.05 -19.38
N LEU A 477 17.74 -4.93 -18.51
CA LEU A 477 16.36 -5.07 -18.08
C LEU A 477 16.27 -4.88 -16.57
N PRO A 478 15.10 -4.56 -16.02
CA PRO A 478 14.87 -4.66 -14.58
C PRO A 478 15.11 -6.11 -14.10
N PHE A 479 15.50 -6.30 -12.84
CA PHE A 479 15.80 -7.63 -12.30
C PHE A 479 14.65 -8.64 -12.42
N TRP A 480 13.41 -8.13 -12.36
CA TRP A 480 12.18 -8.91 -12.39
C TRP A 480 11.64 -9.19 -13.82
N ALA A 481 12.15 -8.60 -14.85
CA ALA A 481 11.70 -8.75 -16.24
C ALA A 481 12.05 -10.12 -16.84
#